data_213242d33e14a203a2c5045750a2d248
#
_entry.id   213242d33e14a203a2c5045750a2d248
#
_cell.length_a   1.000
_cell.length_b   1.000
_cell.length_c   1.000
_cell.angle_alpha   90.00
_cell.angle_beta   90.00
_cell.angle_gamma   90.00
#
_symmetry.space_group_name_H-M   'P 1'
#
loop_
_entity.id
_entity.type
_entity.pdbx_description
1 polymer ?
#
loop_
_entity_poly.entity_id
_entity_poly.type
_entity_poly.pdbx_seq_one_letter_code
_entity_poly.pdbx_strand_id
1 'polypeptide(L)' 'MTEILITTPFITLQQALKLSNIVQSGGMVKLYIKNEEILVNGLRTTQRGKKLYPGDELIIKDQKIVITTKANEN' A
#
# COMPACT_ATOMS: atom_id res chain seq x y z
N MET A 1 13.50 1.12 1.15
CA MET A 1 12.39 0.29 0.67
C MET A 1 11.73 -0.40 1.85
N THR A 2 10.43 -0.44 1.85
CA THR A 2 9.65 -1.07 2.91
C THR A 2 8.89 -2.26 2.33
N GLU A 3 8.85 -3.36 3.07
CA GLU A 3 8.06 -4.51 2.67
C GLU A 3 6.90 -4.70 3.62
N ILE A 4 5.73 -5.01 3.06
CA ILE A 4 4.56 -5.36 3.85
C ILE A 4 4.28 -6.84 3.61
N LEU A 5 4.44 -7.64 4.65
CA LEU A 5 4.18 -9.07 4.57
C LEU A 5 2.72 -9.32 4.89
N ILE A 6 2.01 -9.97 3.98
CA ILE A 6 0.59 -10.26 4.18
C ILE A 6 0.37 -11.78 4.22
N THR A 7 -0.68 -12.17 4.93
CA THR A 7 -1.08 -13.56 5.05
C THR A 7 -2.42 -13.84 4.37
N THR A 8 -3.01 -12.79 3.80
CA THR A 8 -4.26 -12.88 3.06
C THR A 8 -3.97 -12.81 1.57
N PRO A 9 -4.92 -13.15 0.70
CA PRO A 9 -4.70 -13.06 -0.75
C PRO A 9 -4.35 -11.66 -1.24
N PHE A 10 -4.84 -10.63 -0.55
CA PHE A 10 -4.55 -9.24 -0.89
C PHE A 10 -4.83 -8.37 0.33
N ILE A 11 -4.39 -7.11 0.25
CA ILE A 11 -4.84 -6.08 1.19
C ILE A 11 -5.27 -4.87 0.36
N THR A 12 -5.96 -3.93 1.01
CA THR A 12 -6.35 -2.71 0.31
C THR A 12 -5.28 -1.64 0.48
N LEU A 13 -5.33 -0.63 -0.38
CA LEU A 13 -4.42 0.52 -0.26
C LEU A 13 -4.53 1.15 1.12
N GLN A 14 -5.76 1.30 1.63
CA GLN A 14 -5.97 1.85 2.96
C GLN A 14 -5.22 1.05 4.02
N GLN A 15 -5.30 -0.27 3.94
CA GLN A 15 -4.60 -1.13 4.90
C GLN A 15 -3.08 -0.99 4.77
N ALA A 16 -2.59 -0.89 3.54
CA ALA A 16 -1.16 -0.75 3.31
C ALA A 16 -0.63 0.54 3.91
N LEU A 17 -1.36 1.63 3.76
CA LEU A 17 -0.95 2.91 4.32
C LEU A 17 -0.91 2.87 5.84
N LYS A 18 -1.86 2.16 6.46
CA LYS A 18 -1.88 2.02 7.92
C LYS A 18 -0.76 1.10 8.41
N LEU A 19 -0.53 0.00 7.72
CA LEU A 19 0.50 -0.95 8.12
C LEU A 19 1.90 -0.37 7.99
N SER A 20 2.10 0.54 7.06
CA SER A 20 3.40 1.19 6.88
C SER A 20 3.56 2.42 7.75
N ASN A 21 2.59 2.72 8.60
CA ASN A 21 2.60 3.88 9.50
C ASN A 21 2.60 5.22 8.78
N ILE A 22 2.20 5.24 7.52
CA ILE A 22 2.09 6.49 6.77
C ILE A 22 0.88 7.27 7.26
N VAL A 23 -0.22 6.56 7.55
CA VAL A 23 -1.40 7.16 8.18
C VAL A 23 -1.75 6.33 9.40
N GLN A 24 -2.42 6.96 10.38
CA GLN A 24 -2.69 6.30 11.66
C GLN A 24 -4.16 5.96 11.86
N SER A 25 -5.04 6.52 11.04
CA SER A 25 -6.47 6.23 11.18
C SER A 25 -7.13 6.22 9.82
N GLY A 26 -8.29 5.57 9.74
CA GLY A 26 -9.03 5.50 8.49
C GLY A 26 -9.46 6.86 7.98
N GLY A 27 -9.76 7.80 8.89
CA GLY A 27 -10.15 9.13 8.48
C GLY A 27 -9.04 9.91 7.80
N MET A 28 -7.79 9.63 8.18
CA MET A 28 -6.64 10.30 7.57
C MET A 28 -6.32 9.77 6.18
N VAL A 29 -6.72 8.53 5.89
CA VAL A 29 -6.42 7.92 4.60
C VAL A 29 -7.02 8.73 3.46
N LYS A 30 -8.27 9.15 3.62
CA LYS A 30 -8.96 9.88 2.56
C LYS A 30 -8.24 11.16 2.21
N LEU A 31 -7.81 11.91 3.23
CA LEU A 31 -7.08 13.16 3.01
C LEU A 31 -5.71 12.88 2.41
N TYR A 32 -5.05 11.85 2.89
CA TYR A 32 -3.72 11.54 2.40
C TYR A 32 -3.74 11.18 0.91
N ILE A 33 -4.68 10.34 0.50
CA ILE A 33 -4.81 9.93 -0.90
C ILE A 33 -5.15 11.13 -1.78
N LYS A 34 -5.95 12.04 -1.26
CA LYS A 34 -6.34 13.24 -2.01
C LYS A 34 -5.16 14.17 -2.23
N ASN A 35 -4.28 14.29 -1.24
CA ASN A 35 -3.23 15.30 -1.25
C ASN A 35 -1.87 14.79 -1.73
N GLU A 36 -1.65 13.48 -1.71
CA GLU A 36 -0.37 12.90 -2.09
C GLU A 36 -0.53 12.01 -3.31
N GLU A 37 0.47 12.04 -4.18
CA GLU A 37 0.46 11.14 -5.32
C GLU A 37 0.87 9.75 -4.88
N ILE A 38 0.03 8.76 -5.24
CA ILE A 38 0.30 7.37 -4.92
C ILE A 38 0.30 6.58 -6.22
N LEU A 39 1.39 5.89 -6.49
CA LEU A 39 1.53 5.08 -7.68
C LEU A 39 1.51 3.60 -7.28
N VAL A 40 0.68 2.83 -7.94
CA VAL A 40 0.64 1.38 -7.80
C VAL A 40 1.15 0.79 -9.10
N ASN A 41 2.30 0.15 -9.06
CA ASN A 41 2.94 -0.39 -10.25
C ASN A 41 3.07 0.67 -11.36
N GLY A 42 3.37 1.90 -10.94
CA GLY A 42 3.58 3.00 -11.87
C GLY A 42 2.34 3.76 -12.28
N LEU A 43 1.16 3.33 -11.84
CA LEU A 43 -0.09 3.99 -12.20
C LEU A 43 -0.68 4.70 -11.00
N ARG A 44 -1.06 5.96 -11.18
CA ARG A 44 -1.63 6.74 -10.10
C ARG A 44 -2.99 6.18 -9.70
N THR A 45 -3.24 6.11 -8.40
CA THR A 45 -4.53 5.69 -7.87
C THR A 45 -5.01 6.67 -6.81
N THR A 46 -6.33 6.85 -6.75
CA THR A 46 -6.96 7.63 -5.69
C THR A 46 -7.99 6.79 -4.94
N GLN A 47 -8.02 5.48 -5.19
CA GLN A 47 -9.00 4.59 -4.60
C GLN A 47 -8.42 3.93 -3.36
N ARG A 48 -8.95 4.27 -2.18
CA ARG A 48 -8.47 3.68 -0.93
C ARG A 48 -8.79 2.19 -0.84
N GLY A 49 -9.79 1.74 -1.57
CA GLY A 49 -10.15 0.32 -1.62
C GLY A 49 -9.44 -0.49 -2.69
N LYS A 50 -8.45 0.11 -3.35
CA LYS A 50 -7.69 -0.61 -4.37
C LYS A 50 -7.05 -1.84 -3.78
N LYS A 51 -7.25 -2.99 -4.42
CA LYS A 51 -6.66 -4.25 -3.95
C LYS A 51 -5.20 -4.33 -4.38
N LEU A 52 -4.36 -4.70 -3.43
CA LEU A 52 -2.93 -4.86 -3.65
C LEU A 52 -2.57 -6.32 -3.39
N TYR A 53 -1.89 -6.92 -4.34
CA TYR A 53 -1.53 -8.33 -4.28
C TYR A 53 -0.04 -8.49 -4.07
N PRO A 54 0.41 -9.67 -3.62
CA PRO A 54 1.84 -9.90 -3.50
C PRO A 54 2.55 -9.62 -4.82
N GLY A 55 3.64 -8.87 -4.74
CA GLY A 55 4.37 -8.43 -5.92
C GLY A 55 4.05 -7.02 -6.36
N ASP A 56 2.94 -6.46 -5.88
CA ASP A 56 2.61 -5.08 -6.21
C ASP A 56 3.52 -4.12 -5.49
N GLU A 57 3.83 -3.00 -6.15
CA GLU A 57 4.70 -1.96 -5.61
C GLU A 57 3.97 -0.65 -5.51
N LEU A 58 4.14 -0.01 -4.36
CA LEU A 58 3.61 1.32 -4.10
C LEU A 58 4.77 2.30 -4.10
N ILE A 59 4.58 3.46 -4.72
CA ILE A 59 5.52 4.56 -4.60
C ILE A 59 4.77 5.76 -4.10
N ILE A 60 5.20 6.28 -2.94
CA ILE A 60 4.59 7.42 -2.28
C ILE A 60 5.72 8.35 -1.91
N LYS A 61 5.73 9.56 -2.50
CA LYS A 61 6.86 10.47 -2.36
C LYS A 61 8.11 9.73 -2.82
N ASP A 62 9.13 9.66 -2.00
CA ASP A 62 10.36 8.97 -2.36
C ASP A 62 10.43 7.57 -1.75
N GLN A 63 9.32 7.08 -1.23
CA GLN A 63 9.29 5.81 -0.52
C GLN A 63 8.68 4.73 -1.40
N LYS A 64 9.36 3.59 -1.46
CA LYS A 64 8.87 2.43 -2.18
C LYS A 64 8.43 1.37 -1.20
N ILE A 65 7.23 0.84 -1.40
CA ILE A 65 6.65 -0.19 -0.55
C ILE A 65 6.28 -1.37 -1.43
N VAL A 66 6.71 -2.56 -1.04
CA VAL A 66 6.43 -3.78 -1.79
C VAL A 66 5.55 -4.70 -0.95
N ILE A 67 4.51 -5.24 -1.57
CA ILE A 67 3.64 -6.22 -0.92
C ILE A 67 4.24 -7.60 -1.13
N THR A 68 4.42 -8.35 -0.05
CA THR A 68 5.01 -9.68 -0.13
C THR A 68 4.15 -10.67 0.65
N THR A 69 4.40 -11.93 0.44
CA THR A 69 3.67 -12.97 1.15
C THR A 69 4.63 -14.01 1.67
N LYS A 70 4.30 -14.55 2.83
CA LYS A 70 5.10 -15.59 3.46
C LYS A 70 5.06 -16.90 2.68
N ALA A 71 4.05 -17.09 1.86
CA ALA A 71 3.89 -18.30 1.09
C ALA A 71 5.00 -18.51 0.06
N ASN A 72 5.74 -17.48 -0.27
CA ASN A 72 6.85 -17.56 -1.23
C ASN A 72 8.16 -17.93 -0.59
N GLU A 73 8.19 -18.11 0.71
CA GLU A 73 9.39 -18.53 1.40
C GLU A 73 9.51 -20.05 1.35
N ASN A 74 10.67 -20.51 1.08
CA ASN A 74 10.98 -21.95 1.14
C ASN A 74 12.32 -22.16 1.72
#